data_5f77ff7823b7042c9814812e86d95963
#
_entry.id   5f77ff7823b7042c9814812e86d95963
#
_cell.length_a   1.000
_cell.length_b   1.000
_cell.length_c   1.000
_cell.angle_alpha   90.00
_cell.angle_beta   90.00
_cell.angle_gamma   90.00
#
_symmetry.space_group_name_H-M   'P 1'
#
loop_
_entity.id
_entity.type
_entity.pdbx_description
1 polymer ?
#
loop_
_entity_poly.entity_id
_entity_poly.type
_entity_poly.pdbx_seq_one_letter_code
_entity_poly.pdbx_strand_id
1 'polypeptide(L)'
;MAEIRVGVVGCGRWGSNFIRVLSSMDGCRLLGVHDADPRQSKRAARGDVRAFDSVEKMVKLQKLDAVIVASPATAHRDVALKCIKAGAHVLVEKPLATTEKDCLEMGKAAGKAGKILMVGHIFHYNRGVQKMKAIVDSGEIGDLRYLYCVRTNLGPIRDDVNVLWDLAAHDVS
;
A
#
# COMPACT_ATOMS: atom_id res chain seq x y z
N MET A 1 -17.77 -10.28 13.75
CA MET A 1 -16.32 -10.51 13.60
C MET A 1 -15.59 -9.40 14.34
N ALA A 2 -14.42 -9.65 14.92
CA ALA A 2 -13.62 -8.58 15.54
C ALA A 2 -13.16 -7.58 14.47
N GLU A 3 -13.22 -6.29 14.77
CA GLU A 3 -12.71 -5.25 13.88
C GLU A 3 -11.19 -5.34 13.73
N ILE A 4 -10.70 -5.18 12.50
CA ILE A 4 -9.26 -5.13 12.20
C ILE A 4 -8.73 -3.74 12.59
N ARG A 5 -7.74 -3.69 13.47
CA ARG A 5 -7.10 -2.45 13.92
C ARG A 5 -6.02 -2.05 12.93
N VAL A 6 -6.17 -0.88 12.30
CA VAL A 6 -5.33 -0.44 11.20
C VAL A 6 -4.59 0.86 11.57
N GLY A 7 -3.35 0.97 11.09
CA GLY A 7 -2.58 2.22 11.09
C GLY A 7 -2.19 2.64 9.67
N VAL A 8 -1.88 3.91 9.49
CA VAL A 8 -1.39 4.45 8.21
C VAL A 8 -0.06 5.16 8.43
N VAL A 9 0.94 4.83 7.61
CA VAL A 9 2.24 5.50 7.55
C VAL A 9 2.38 6.23 6.22
N GLY A 10 2.67 7.53 6.29
CA GLY A 10 2.58 8.46 5.17
C GLY A 10 1.19 9.08 5.07
N CYS A 11 1.05 10.34 5.50
CA CYS A 11 -0.21 11.08 5.53
C CYS A 11 -0.35 12.07 4.36
N GLY A 12 0.47 11.91 3.31
CA GLY A 12 0.42 12.69 2.09
C GLY A 12 -0.82 12.41 1.23
N ARG A 13 -0.70 12.66 -0.07
CA ARG A 13 -1.82 12.55 -1.03
C ARG A 13 -2.50 11.18 -0.99
N TRP A 14 -1.75 10.07 -1.08
CA TRP A 14 -2.32 8.73 -1.05
C TRP A 14 -2.72 8.28 0.34
N GLY A 15 -1.91 8.59 1.35
CA GLY A 15 -2.26 8.27 2.74
C GLY A 15 -3.57 8.92 3.18
N SER A 16 -3.85 10.15 2.77
CA SER A 16 -5.14 10.81 3.08
C SER A 16 -6.34 10.11 2.45
N ASN A 17 -6.17 9.49 1.25
CA ASN A 17 -7.22 8.66 0.66
C ASN A 17 -7.49 7.40 1.49
N PHE A 18 -6.43 6.70 1.93
CA PHE A 18 -6.58 5.54 2.81
C PHE A 18 -7.24 5.92 4.13
N ILE A 19 -6.79 7.01 4.76
CA ILE A 19 -7.39 7.51 6.02
C ILE A 19 -8.89 7.76 5.83
N ARG A 20 -9.29 8.44 4.75
CA ARG A 20 -10.69 8.72 4.43
C ARG A 20 -11.51 7.44 4.26
N VAL A 21 -11.00 6.47 3.49
CA VAL A 21 -11.70 5.20 3.24
C VAL A 21 -11.83 4.38 4.52
N LEU A 22 -10.74 4.22 5.27
CA LEU A 22 -10.74 3.45 6.52
C LEU A 22 -11.66 4.06 7.59
N SER A 23 -11.81 5.40 7.59
CA SER A 23 -12.69 6.08 8.56
C SER A 23 -14.19 5.81 8.34
N SER A 24 -14.57 5.26 7.17
CA SER A 24 -15.96 4.93 6.82
C SER A 24 -16.16 3.47 6.47
N MET A 25 -15.14 2.64 6.62
CA MET A 25 -15.16 1.23 6.20
C MET A 25 -15.56 0.33 7.38
N ASP A 26 -16.62 -0.45 7.20
CA ASP A 26 -17.03 -1.44 8.19
C ASP A 26 -16.00 -2.58 8.31
N GLY A 27 -15.88 -3.13 9.51
CA GLY A 27 -14.99 -4.26 9.79
C GLY A 27 -13.53 -3.87 10.04
N CYS A 28 -13.17 -2.59 9.92
CA CYS A 28 -11.85 -2.10 10.33
C CYS A 28 -11.94 -0.79 11.11
N ARG A 29 -10.94 -0.53 11.94
CA ARG A 29 -10.84 0.67 12.75
C ARG A 29 -9.45 1.30 12.58
N LEU A 30 -9.42 2.51 12.05
CA LEU A 30 -8.20 3.31 11.98
C LEU A 30 -7.89 3.87 13.38
N LEU A 31 -6.73 3.55 13.95
CA LEU A 31 -6.36 3.93 15.31
C LEU A 31 -5.11 4.81 15.37
N GLY A 32 -4.26 4.76 14.36
CA GLY A 32 -3.01 5.49 14.39
C GLY A 32 -2.50 5.93 13.04
N VAL A 33 -1.80 7.06 13.04
CA VAL A 33 -1.12 7.59 11.85
C VAL A 33 0.30 8.02 12.22
N HIS A 34 1.20 7.86 11.26
CA HIS A 34 2.59 8.33 11.35
C HIS A 34 3.01 8.96 10.04
N ASP A 35 3.79 10.04 10.12
CA ASP A 35 4.45 10.66 8.98
C ASP A 35 5.81 11.18 9.40
N ALA A 36 6.77 11.22 8.48
CA ALA A 36 8.09 11.81 8.72
C ALA A 36 8.01 13.30 9.02
N ASP A 37 7.02 14.01 8.45
CA ASP A 37 6.63 15.34 8.86
C ASP A 37 5.54 15.28 9.95
N PRO A 38 5.87 15.61 11.21
CA PRO A 38 4.90 15.56 12.31
C PRO A 38 3.65 16.43 12.12
N ARG A 39 3.74 17.46 11.25
CA ARG A 39 2.59 18.33 10.94
C ARG A 39 1.54 17.56 10.15
N GLN A 40 1.97 16.66 9.23
CA GLN A 40 1.06 15.84 8.44
C GLN A 40 0.32 14.82 9.32
N SER A 41 1.04 14.10 10.19
CA SER A 41 0.40 13.13 11.10
C SER A 41 -0.54 13.82 12.10
N LYS A 42 -0.17 14.98 12.65
CA LYS A 42 -1.06 15.76 13.53
C LYS A 42 -2.32 16.24 12.81
N ARG A 43 -2.20 16.68 11.55
CA ARG A 43 -3.34 17.10 10.72
C ARG A 43 -4.28 15.93 10.39
N ALA A 44 -3.72 14.75 10.22
CA ALA A 44 -4.46 13.52 9.90
C ALA A 44 -5.15 12.90 11.13
N ALA A 45 -4.61 13.12 12.32
CA ALA A 45 -5.16 12.63 13.58
C ALA A 45 -6.48 13.37 13.91
N ARG A 46 -7.60 12.64 13.85
CA ARG A 46 -8.93 13.15 14.16
C ARG A 46 -9.75 12.09 14.88
N GLY A 47 -10.64 12.51 15.78
CA GLY A 47 -11.44 11.59 16.57
C GLY A 47 -10.57 10.64 17.38
N ASP A 48 -10.79 9.35 17.21
CA ASP A 48 -10.01 8.29 17.90
C ASP A 48 -8.62 8.04 17.27
N VAL A 49 -8.34 8.61 16.12
CA VAL A 49 -7.07 8.42 15.39
C VAL A 49 -5.97 9.24 16.06
N ARG A 50 -4.90 8.60 16.49
CA ARG A 50 -3.75 9.24 17.16
C ARG A 50 -2.55 9.37 16.24
N ALA A 51 -1.83 10.49 16.34
CA ALA A 51 -0.55 10.69 15.69
C ALA A 51 0.58 10.11 16.55
N PHE A 52 1.54 9.44 15.90
CA PHE A 52 2.69 8.82 16.55
C PHE A 52 3.99 9.33 15.92
N ASP A 53 5.03 9.42 16.75
CA ASP A 53 6.41 9.79 16.37
C ASP A 53 7.22 8.57 15.85
N SER A 54 6.72 7.35 16.07
CA SER A 54 7.38 6.10 15.68
C SER A 54 6.36 5.07 15.22
N VAL A 55 6.70 4.39 14.13
CA VAL A 55 5.92 3.27 13.56
C VAL A 55 5.79 2.15 14.58
N GLU A 56 6.89 1.79 15.24
CA GLU A 56 6.94 0.70 16.22
C GLU A 56 6.06 0.99 17.43
N LYS A 57 6.10 2.23 17.94
CA LYS A 57 5.23 2.68 19.03
C LYS A 57 3.76 2.62 18.62
N MET A 58 3.44 3.10 17.41
CA MET A 58 2.09 3.06 16.86
C MET A 58 1.55 1.63 16.84
N VAL A 59 2.31 0.70 16.24
CA VAL A 59 1.89 -0.71 16.14
C VAL A 59 1.68 -1.34 17.50
N LYS A 60 2.61 -1.17 18.43
CA LYS A 60 2.57 -1.80 19.76
C LYS A 60 1.49 -1.19 20.65
N LEU A 61 1.43 0.13 20.78
CA LEU A 61 0.51 0.79 21.71
C LEU A 61 -0.95 0.68 21.26
N GLN A 62 -1.21 0.70 19.94
CA GLN A 62 -2.55 0.51 19.40
C GLN A 62 -2.88 -0.96 19.14
N LYS A 63 -1.93 -1.87 19.37
CA LYS A 63 -2.06 -3.32 19.08
C LYS A 63 -2.58 -3.55 17.66
N LEU A 64 -1.98 -2.87 16.69
CA LEU A 64 -2.44 -2.89 15.30
C LEU A 64 -2.30 -4.29 14.70
N ASP A 65 -3.31 -4.72 13.98
CA ASP A 65 -3.31 -5.96 13.21
C ASP A 65 -2.65 -5.74 11.85
N ALA A 66 -2.86 -4.55 11.24
CA ALA A 66 -2.33 -4.20 9.94
C ALA A 66 -1.88 -2.73 9.86
N VAL A 67 -0.93 -2.46 8.96
CA VAL A 67 -0.47 -1.11 8.65
C VAL A 67 -0.48 -0.92 7.13
N ILE A 68 -0.99 0.23 6.68
CA ILE A 68 -0.88 0.69 5.30
C ILE A 68 0.30 1.65 5.20
N VAL A 69 1.23 1.37 4.27
CA VAL A 69 2.41 2.18 3.99
C VAL A 69 2.18 2.94 2.68
N ALA A 70 2.00 4.25 2.80
CA ALA A 70 1.77 5.20 1.70
C ALA A 70 2.80 6.35 1.72
N SER A 71 3.98 6.09 2.24
CA SER A 71 5.16 6.97 2.21
C SER A 71 5.77 7.05 0.80
N PRO A 72 6.79 7.87 0.54
CA PRO A 72 7.57 7.78 -0.70
C PRO A 72 8.16 6.38 -0.91
N ALA A 73 8.26 5.94 -2.18
CA ALA A 73 8.71 4.60 -2.55
C ALA A 73 10.09 4.23 -1.98
N THR A 74 10.98 5.21 -1.87
CA THR A 74 12.31 5.05 -1.28
C THR A 74 12.30 4.69 0.22
N ALA A 75 11.19 4.95 0.92
CA ALA A 75 11.03 4.63 2.34
C ALA A 75 10.24 3.33 2.58
N HIS A 76 9.61 2.75 1.55
CA HIS A 76 8.70 1.60 1.69
C HIS A 76 9.36 0.42 2.41
N ARG A 77 10.55 0.02 1.96
CA ARG A 77 11.29 -1.10 2.55
C ARG A 77 11.47 -0.93 4.06
N ASP A 78 12.07 0.17 4.46
CA ASP A 78 12.43 0.39 5.87
C ASP A 78 11.19 0.49 6.77
N VAL A 79 10.16 1.17 6.30
CA VAL A 79 8.89 1.29 7.02
C VAL A 79 8.18 -0.07 7.13
N ALA A 80 8.09 -0.81 6.04
CA ALA A 80 7.43 -2.12 6.04
C ALA A 80 8.16 -3.13 6.95
N LEU A 81 9.49 -3.16 6.92
CA LEU A 81 10.28 -4.02 7.81
C LEU A 81 10.07 -3.68 9.29
N LYS A 82 9.93 -2.39 9.64
CA LYS A 82 9.59 -1.96 11.00
C LYS A 82 8.20 -2.44 11.42
N CYS A 83 7.20 -2.32 10.53
CA CYS A 83 5.84 -2.81 10.78
C CYS A 83 5.81 -4.32 11.00
N ILE A 84 6.45 -5.09 10.10
CA ILE A 84 6.54 -6.55 10.17
C ILE A 84 7.22 -6.99 11.47
N LYS A 85 8.36 -6.38 11.81
CA LYS A 85 9.09 -6.65 13.05
C LYS A 85 8.28 -6.31 14.30
N ALA A 86 7.43 -5.28 14.23
CA ALA A 86 6.53 -4.91 15.30
C ALA A 86 5.29 -5.82 15.41
N GLY A 87 5.08 -6.73 14.46
CA GLY A 87 4.04 -7.76 14.48
C GLY A 87 2.79 -7.46 13.68
N ALA A 88 2.80 -6.46 12.80
CA ALA A 88 1.66 -6.13 11.95
C ALA A 88 1.74 -6.76 10.55
N HIS A 89 0.59 -7.06 9.94
CA HIS A 89 0.44 -7.27 8.51
C HIS A 89 0.65 -5.94 7.77
N VAL A 90 1.12 -5.96 6.52
CA VAL A 90 1.45 -4.72 5.82
C VAL A 90 0.87 -4.71 4.41
N LEU A 91 0.17 -3.63 4.08
CA LEU A 91 -0.14 -3.23 2.72
C LEU A 91 0.79 -2.07 2.35
N VAL A 92 1.54 -2.21 1.26
CA VAL A 92 2.46 -1.17 0.78
C VAL A 92 1.97 -0.64 -0.56
N GLU A 93 1.96 0.67 -0.73
CA GLU A 93 1.67 1.30 -2.02
C GLU A 93 2.68 0.87 -3.08
N LYS A 94 2.23 0.92 -4.33
CA LYS A 94 3.12 0.67 -5.48
C LYS A 94 4.10 1.85 -5.71
N PRO A 95 5.31 1.58 -6.21
CA PRO A 95 5.95 0.27 -6.31
C PRO A 95 6.31 -0.27 -4.92
N LEU A 96 6.35 -1.59 -4.75
CA LEU A 96 6.65 -2.21 -3.44
C LEU A 96 7.95 -1.69 -2.83
N ALA A 97 8.99 -1.60 -3.66
CA ALA A 97 10.26 -0.96 -3.35
C ALA A 97 10.91 -0.46 -4.64
N THR A 98 12.07 0.17 -4.57
CA THR A 98 12.80 0.71 -5.72
C THR A 98 13.84 -0.25 -6.29
N THR A 99 14.04 -1.42 -5.65
CA THR A 99 14.93 -2.49 -6.13
C THR A 99 14.30 -3.86 -5.91
N GLU A 100 14.62 -4.83 -6.79
CA GLU A 100 14.21 -6.22 -6.61
C GLU A 100 14.73 -6.82 -5.30
N LYS A 101 15.98 -6.52 -4.95
CA LYS A 101 16.60 -6.97 -3.70
C LYS A 101 15.75 -6.59 -2.48
N ASP A 102 15.28 -5.35 -2.43
CA ASP A 102 14.46 -4.86 -1.33
C ASP A 102 13.08 -5.54 -1.30
N CYS A 103 12.48 -5.76 -2.47
CA CYS A 103 11.22 -6.52 -2.59
C CYS A 103 11.37 -7.94 -2.03
N LEU A 104 12.45 -8.65 -2.41
CA LEU A 104 12.73 -9.99 -1.93
C LEU A 104 13.01 -10.02 -0.42
N GLU A 105 13.72 -9.03 0.11
CA GLU A 105 13.98 -8.90 1.55
C GLU A 105 12.68 -8.72 2.33
N MET A 106 11.80 -7.83 1.87
CA MET A 106 10.49 -7.60 2.49
C MET A 106 9.63 -8.87 2.48
N GLY A 107 9.58 -9.58 1.35
CA GLY A 107 8.86 -10.85 1.22
C GLY A 107 9.38 -11.92 2.18
N LYS A 108 10.71 -12.09 2.25
CA LYS A 108 11.36 -13.02 3.20
C LYS A 108 11.08 -12.66 4.65
N ALA A 109 11.13 -11.37 4.99
CA ALA A 109 10.84 -10.91 6.35
C ALA A 109 9.39 -11.18 6.75
N ALA A 110 8.45 -10.91 5.86
CA ALA A 110 7.02 -11.18 6.08
C ALA A 110 6.77 -12.69 6.26
N GLY A 111 7.29 -13.53 5.37
CA GLY A 111 7.16 -14.99 5.47
C GLY A 111 7.76 -15.54 6.76
N LYS A 112 8.96 -15.09 7.16
CA LYS A 112 9.60 -15.50 8.42
C LYS A 112 8.81 -15.09 9.67
N ALA A 113 8.13 -13.94 9.61
CA ALA A 113 7.31 -13.43 10.70
C ALA A 113 5.87 -13.96 10.69
N GLY A 114 5.46 -14.77 9.71
CA GLY A 114 4.08 -15.22 9.52
C GLY A 114 3.11 -14.07 9.26
N LYS A 115 3.57 -13.01 8.56
CA LYS A 115 2.79 -11.82 8.26
C LYS A 115 2.48 -11.72 6.77
N ILE A 116 1.35 -11.12 6.46
CA ILE A 116 0.96 -10.81 5.09
C ILE A 116 1.67 -9.53 4.65
N LEU A 117 2.32 -9.58 3.49
CA LEU A 117 2.79 -8.42 2.75
C LEU A 117 1.98 -8.33 1.46
N MET A 118 1.23 -7.26 1.32
CA MET A 118 0.38 -6.99 0.15
C MET A 118 0.86 -5.73 -0.56
N VAL A 119 0.81 -5.73 -1.87
CA VAL A 119 1.12 -4.53 -2.69
C VAL A 119 -0.17 -3.87 -3.16
N GLY A 120 -0.19 -2.55 -3.18
CA GLY A 120 -1.33 -1.73 -3.62
C GLY A 120 -1.59 -1.76 -5.13
N HIS A 121 -1.63 -2.94 -5.76
CA HIS A 121 -1.97 -3.12 -7.17
C HIS A 121 -3.48 -3.03 -7.38
N ILE A 122 -4.00 -1.81 -7.38
CA ILE A 122 -5.45 -1.53 -7.42
C ILE A 122 -6.15 -2.03 -8.69
N PHE A 123 -5.41 -2.20 -9.81
CA PHE A 123 -5.98 -2.67 -11.06
C PHE A 123 -6.42 -4.13 -11.01
N HIS A 124 -5.87 -4.96 -10.12
CA HIS A 124 -6.41 -6.31 -9.86
C HIS A 124 -7.88 -6.29 -9.43
N TYR A 125 -8.33 -5.21 -8.81
CA TYR A 125 -9.70 -5.01 -8.34
C TYR A 125 -10.58 -4.19 -9.30
N ASN A 126 -10.01 -3.76 -10.44
CA ASN A 126 -10.76 -3.02 -11.45
C ASN A 126 -11.66 -3.98 -12.24
N ARG A 127 -12.97 -3.72 -12.24
CA ARG A 127 -13.96 -4.59 -12.90
C ARG A 127 -13.73 -4.74 -14.40
N GLY A 128 -13.24 -3.69 -15.08
CA GLY A 128 -12.90 -3.74 -16.50
C GLY A 128 -11.73 -4.70 -16.76
N VAL A 129 -10.66 -4.62 -15.97
CA VAL A 129 -9.50 -5.52 -16.05
C VAL A 129 -9.92 -6.97 -15.76
N GLN A 130 -10.72 -7.18 -14.71
CA GLN A 130 -11.26 -8.51 -14.39
C GLN A 130 -12.12 -9.08 -15.53
N LYS A 131 -12.95 -8.24 -16.18
CA LYS A 131 -13.75 -8.67 -17.34
C LYS A 131 -12.88 -9.00 -18.54
N MET A 132 -11.85 -8.19 -18.85
CA MET A 132 -10.89 -8.51 -19.91
C MET A 132 -10.20 -9.85 -19.65
N LYS A 133 -9.72 -10.06 -18.43
CA LYS A 133 -9.11 -11.34 -18.03
C LYS A 133 -10.07 -12.50 -18.24
N ALA A 134 -11.32 -12.38 -17.80
CA ALA A 134 -12.32 -13.43 -17.97
C ALA A 134 -12.59 -13.77 -19.45
N ILE A 135 -12.59 -12.79 -20.35
CA ILE A 135 -12.75 -13.00 -21.80
C ILE A 135 -11.53 -13.75 -22.37
N VAL A 136 -10.31 -13.35 -21.97
CA VAL A 136 -9.09 -14.05 -22.39
C VAL A 136 -9.11 -15.50 -21.89
N ASP A 137 -9.38 -15.71 -20.61
CA ASP A 137 -9.37 -17.04 -19.96
C ASP A 137 -10.46 -17.97 -20.53
N SER A 138 -11.59 -17.43 -21.02
CA SER A 138 -12.65 -18.22 -21.64
C SER A 138 -12.32 -18.73 -23.05
N GLY A 139 -11.25 -18.19 -23.67
CA GLY A 139 -10.90 -18.50 -25.06
C GLY A 139 -11.80 -17.84 -26.11
N GLU A 140 -12.73 -16.97 -25.71
CA GLU A 140 -13.68 -16.29 -26.61
C GLU A 140 -13.00 -15.52 -27.76
N ILE A 141 -11.80 -14.96 -27.47
CA ILE A 141 -11.01 -14.22 -28.48
C ILE A 141 -9.88 -15.07 -29.09
N GLY A 142 -9.84 -16.37 -28.81
CA GLY A 142 -8.76 -17.26 -29.24
C GLY A 142 -7.45 -17.01 -28.49
N ASP A 143 -6.33 -17.44 -29.10
CA ASP A 143 -5.00 -17.27 -28.51
C ASP A 143 -4.57 -15.82 -28.44
N LEU A 144 -4.18 -15.34 -27.26
CA LEU A 144 -3.62 -14.02 -27.09
C LEU A 144 -2.26 -13.91 -27.79
N ARG A 145 -2.16 -13.08 -28.81
CA ARG A 145 -0.92 -12.87 -29.59
C ARG A 145 -0.06 -11.75 -29.04
N TYR A 146 -0.68 -10.66 -28.61
CA TYR A 146 -0.01 -9.54 -27.96
C TYR A 146 -1.02 -8.68 -27.16
N LEU A 147 -0.52 -7.93 -26.22
CA LEU A 147 -1.27 -6.94 -25.48
C LEU A 147 -0.60 -5.57 -25.70
N TYR A 148 -1.39 -4.58 -26.07
CA TYR A 148 -0.93 -3.20 -26.21
C TYR A 148 -1.60 -2.31 -25.18
N CYS A 149 -0.80 -1.73 -24.28
CA CYS A 149 -1.28 -0.82 -23.25
C CYS A 149 -0.74 0.59 -23.52
N VAL A 150 -1.61 1.60 -23.47
CA VAL A 150 -1.24 3.01 -23.49
C VAL A 150 -1.65 3.65 -22.18
N ARG A 151 -0.67 4.19 -21.48
CA ARG A 151 -0.93 4.93 -20.25
C ARG A 151 -0.29 6.29 -20.34
N THR A 152 -1.12 7.30 -20.50
CA THR A 152 -0.72 8.70 -20.53
C THR A 152 -1.39 9.43 -19.38
N ASN A 153 -0.62 10.18 -18.62
CA ASN A 153 -1.14 11.03 -17.57
C ASN A 153 -0.20 12.21 -17.34
N LEU A 154 -0.74 13.42 -17.50
CA LEU A 154 -0.06 14.64 -17.09
C LEU A 154 -0.24 14.81 -15.57
N GLY A 155 0.43 13.96 -14.80
CA GLY A 155 0.44 14.03 -13.33
C GLY A 155 1.57 14.93 -12.81
N PRO A 156 1.71 15.04 -11.49
CA PRO A 156 2.86 15.71 -10.91
C PRO A 156 4.16 14.99 -11.32
N ILE A 157 5.18 15.76 -11.67
CA ILE A 157 6.53 15.23 -11.91
C ILE A 157 7.04 14.64 -10.59
N ARG A 158 7.58 13.42 -10.67
CA ARG A 158 8.12 12.68 -9.52
C ARG A 158 9.63 12.55 -9.67
N ASP A 159 10.35 12.85 -8.58
CA ASP A 159 11.81 12.75 -8.52
C ASP A 159 12.28 11.44 -7.85
N ASP A 160 11.36 10.70 -7.20
CA ASP A 160 11.64 9.50 -6.43
C ASP A 160 11.58 8.20 -7.24
N VAL A 161 10.86 8.19 -8.38
CA VAL A 161 10.72 7.04 -9.28
C VAL A 161 10.58 7.51 -10.73
N ASN A 162 11.05 6.68 -11.67
CA ASN A 162 10.84 6.94 -13.10
C ASN A 162 9.45 6.50 -13.57
N VAL A 163 9.12 6.83 -14.82
CA VAL A 163 7.80 6.54 -15.41
C VAL A 163 7.45 5.06 -15.46
N LEU A 164 8.43 4.17 -15.62
CA LEU A 164 8.18 2.72 -15.61
C LEU A 164 7.72 2.25 -14.25
N TRP A 165 8.39 2.67 -13.18
CA TRP A 165 7.99 2.33 -11.81
C TRP A 165 6.67 2.98 -11.40
N ASP A 166 6.36 4.17 -11.91
CA ASP A 166 5.12 4.87 -11.53
C ASP A 166 3.90 4.37 -12.32
N LEU A 167 4.01 4.25 -13.63
CA LEU A 167 2.88 3.96 -14.50
C LEU A 167 2.81 2.51 -14.95
N ALA A 168 3.91 1.92 -15.43
CA ALA A 168 3.89 0.57 -15.98
C ALA A 168 3.65 -0.52 -14.92
N ALA A 169 3.88 -0.23 -13.64
CA ALA A 169 3.51 -1.13 -12.53
C ALA A 169 2.03 -1.53 -12.55
N HIS A 170 1.16 -0.71 -13.13
CA HIS A 170 -0.26 -1.01 -13.28
C HIS A 170 -0.60 -1.87 -14.51
N ASP A 171 0.31 -1.97 -15.47
CA ASP A 171 0.09 -2.66 -16.74
C ASP A 171 0.77 -4.03 -16.75
N VAL A 172 1.75 -4.25 -15.87
CA VAL A 172 2.52 -5.50 -15.76
C VAL A 172 2.16 -6.34 -14.53
N SER A 173 1.27 -5.84 -13.67
CA SER A 173 0.84 -6.53 -12.43
C SER A 173 -0.34 -7.45 -12.60
#